data_808ac567675c200051c5ee2ad4c027ce
#
_entry.id   808ac567675c200051c5ee2ad4c027ce
#
_cell.length_a   1.000
_cell.length_b   1.000
_cell.length_c   1.000
_cell.angle_alpha   90.00
_cell.angle_beta   90.00
_cell.angle_gamma   90.00
#
_symmetry.space_group_name_H-M   'P 1'
#
loop_
_entity.id
_entity.type
_entity.pdbx_description
1 polymer ?
#
loop_
_entity_poly.entity_id
_entity_poly.type
_entity_poly.pdbx_seq_one_letter_code
_entity_poly.pdbx_strand_id
1 'polypeptide(L)'
;KTVATKAIYNPQANISMVLIGSIETTGEIKDTKADGNGNLYVLTAKGSIYKFNKDFSAFTEMRVYQNGEKVDFSGAEGMLIISDNSFYICDTEHNRVLLVENGEVKQTVSNPTSDLIPEDFVFQPSKISVNKNGYLYVVSKGCYYGALLFTPEGEFTSFYGANTVSGSILTSLTNVWNRLTQNDIKRSKTKKVLPYDFSDIYTDEKGFVYTVSGTNSNGNLGQIRMLSPGGSNILINCDSTNFGEEDSVVRLNEKLRQNFCSIAVDEDGFIYALDSAYGFIYVYDNRSNLMAAFGGGRGLGNQKGTFAAANSLTYSNGKLFVSDSFNHNITVYEKTDFGRLYLTAQKYTNQSDYTSAKPYWEKVLNEDSMNLCALEGLGNATYYENDYKTAMRYAKQAGDTALYSTALSQVQEEFYGRNFAWLFPLAVAGVTGLVIIILISVKKKIVRIKNVKLHNCVTAMFHPFKSFYDIKYRNQGSVTLAVALTALYFLSAAFCTICSDFRYTSFDASNDNVAFQLVQTIGIIALWTVGNWGMSSLTGGKGKIKEVFIVTAYSTVPLILFNIISTPLSHILASESDFAITALRTISYILCGIVMCVGLMTIH
;
A
#
# COMPACT_ATOMS: atom_id res chain seq x y z
N LYS A 1 5.38 6.09 0.61
CA LYS A 1 6.13 6.64 -0.56
C LYS A 1 5.72 8.09 -0.74
N THR A 2 6.64 9.02 -0.67
CA THR A 2 6.41 10.42 -1.08
C THR A 2 6.39 10.42 -2.61
N VAL A 3 5.29 10.80 -3.21
CA VAL A 3 5.06 10.58 -4.63
C VAL A 3 5.30 11.84 -5.45
N ALA A 4 4.85 13.00 -5.00
CA ALA A 4 5.14 14.28 -5.64
C ALA A 4 5.70 15.27 -4.61
N THR A 5 6.85 15.90 -4.92
CA THR A 5 7.47 16.90 -4.07
C THR A 5 6.97 18.31 -4.38
N LYS A 6 6.37 18.51 -5.55
CA LYS A 6 5.72 19.75 -5.96
C LYS A 6 4.20 19.64 -5.88
N ALA A 7 3.54 20.76 -5.57
CA ALA A 7 2.09 20.83 -5.51
C ALA A 7 1.47 20.58 -6.88
N ILE A 8 0.58 19.59 -6.99
CA ILE A 8 -0.19 19.32 -8.22
C ILE A 8 -1.47 20.14 -8.29
N TYR A 9 -1.97 20.60 -7.15
CA TYR A 9 -3.10 21.51 -7.01
C TYR A 9 -2.76 22.66 -6.07
N ASN A 10 -3.26 23.84 -6.39
CA ASN A 10 -3.17 25.03 -5.53
C ASN A 10 -4.56 25.51 -5.15
N PRO A 11 -4.81 25.91 -3.90
CA PRO A 11 -6.04 26.55 -3.49
C PRO A 11 -6.10 27.97 -4.07
N GLN A 12 -7.09 28.24 -4.95
CA GLN A 12 -7.23 29.52 -5.63
C GLN A 12 -8.19 30.46 -4.91
N ALA A 13 -9.32 29.96 -4.45
CA ALA A 13 -10.35 30.76 -3.83
C ALA A 13 -10.97 30.04 -2.62
N ASN A 14 -11.50 30.83 -1.69
CA ASN A 14 -12.40 30.38 -0.64
C ASN A 14 -13.76 31.07 -0.84
N ILE A 15 -14.81 30.29 -1.02
CA ILE A 15 -16.18 30.76 -1.10
C ILE A 15 -16.74 30.73 0.32
N SER A 16 -16.93 31.91 0.92
CA SER A 16 -17.47 32.02 2.26
C SER A 16 -19.00 31.97 2.23
N MET A 17 -19.58 31.01 2.94
CA MET A 17 -21.03 30.92 3.11
C MET A 17 -21.60 32.01 4.04
N VAL A 18 -20.74 32.71 4.77
CA VAL A 18 -21.14 33.86 5.61
C VAL A 18 -21.79 34.97 4.78
N LEU A 19 -21.52 35.04 3.46
CA LEU A 19 -22.21 35.94 2.52
C LEU A 19 -23.70 35.63 2.38
N ILE A 20 -24.11 34.37 2.62
CA ILE A 20 -25.52 33.93 2.57
C ILE A 20 -26.15 34.10 3.96
N GLY A 21 -25.42 33.77 5.00
CA GLY A 21 -25.86 33.82 6.39
C GLY A 21 -24.88 33.13 7.34
N SER A 22 -25.05 33.36 8.62
CA SER A 22 -24.25 32.67 9.66
C SER A 22 -24.61 31.18 9.72
N ILE A 23 -23.74 30.35 10.30
CA ILE A 23 -24.03 28.92 10.56
C ILE A 23 -25.34 28.76 11.38
N GLU A 24 -25.62 29.68 12.27
CA GLU A 24 -26.85 29.68 13.07
C GLU A 24 -28.10 29.83 12.22
N THR A 25 -28.04 30.59 11.13
CA THR A 25 -29.16 30.85 10.22
C THR A 25 -29.28 29.83 9.11
N THR A 26 -28.18 29.42 8.48
CA THR A 26 -28.16 28.51 7.32
C THR A 26 -27.92 27.06 7.71
N GLY A 27 -27.34 26.79 8.88
CA GLY A 27 -26.85 25.48 9.27
C GLY A 27 -25.49 25.15 8.64
N GLU A 28 -24.86 24.09 9.12
CA GLU A 28 -23.60 23.56 8.58
C GLU A 28 -23.75 23.12 7.12
N ILE A 29 -22.68 23.21 6.34
CA ILE A 29 -22.62 22.61 5.00
C ILE A 29 -22.64 21.08 5.16
N LYS A 30 -23.57 20.40 4.46
CA LYS A 30 -23.70 18.93 4.48
C LYS A 30 -23.15 18.28 3.22
N ASP A 31 -23.41 18.88 2.07
CA ASP A 31 -22.89 18.37 0.79
C ASP A 31 -22.66 19.51 -0.20
N THR A 32 -21.75 19.29 -1.12
CA THR A 32 -21.40 20.23 -2.17
C THR A 32 -21.25 19.46 -3.48
N LYS A 33 -21.97 19.88 -4.51
CA LYS A 33 -21.89 19.29 -5.85
C LYS A 33 -21.73 20.38 -6.89
N ALA A 34 -21.07 20.06 -7.99
CA ALA A 34 -20.96 20.97 -9.12
C ALA A 34 -21.58 20.33 -10.36
N ASP A 35 -22.18 21.15 -11.21
CA ASP A 35 -22.70 20.71 -12.52
C ASP A 35 -21.62 20.78 -13.62
N GLY A 36 -21.95 20.26 -14.81
CA GLY A 36 -21.07 20.32 -15.98
C GLY A 36 -20.81 21.74 -16.50
N ASN A 37 -21.62 22.74 -16.09
CA ASN A 37 -21.48 24.14 -16.48
C ASN A 37 -20.56 24.94 -15.53
N GLY A 38 -20.14 24.32 -14.40
CA GLY A 38 -19.29 24.94 -13.37
C GLY A 38 -20.08 25.71 -12.31
N ASN A 39 -21.40 25.57 -12.24
CA ASN A 39 -22.19 26.08 -11.12
C ASN A 39 -21.99 25.17 -9.91
N LEU A 40 -22.00 25.76 -8.72
CA LEU A 40 -21.78 25.03 -7.47
C LEU A 40 -23.10 25.04 -6.66
N TYR A 41 -23.46 23.86 -6.17
CA TYR A 41 -24.65 23.66 -5.33
C TYR A 41 -24.21 23.27 -3.93
N VAL A 42 -24.80 23.89 -2.93
CA VAL A 42 -24.46 23.71 -1.52
C VAL A 42 -25.72 23.36 -0.74
N LEU A 43 -25.73 22.16 -0.16
CA LEU A 43 -26.77 21.69 0.74
C LEU A 43 -26.37 22.01 2.18
N THR A 44 -27.29 22.55 2.95
CA THR A 44 -27.08 22.87 4.37
C THR A 44 -27.95 22.02 5.29
N ALA A 45 -27.55 21.90 6.55
CA ALA A 45 -28.25 21.11 7.57
C ALA A 45 -29.70 21.57 7.83
N LYS A 46 -30.01 22.84 7.54
CA LYS A 46 -31.37 23.37 7.67
C LYS A 46 -32.28 23.13 6.45
N GLY A 47 -31.82 22.28 5.52
CA GLY A 47 -32.61 21.94 4.35
C GLY A 47 -32.74 23.10 3.34
N SER A 48 -31.67 23.85 3.12
CA SER A 48 -31.58 24.84 2.06
C SER A 48 -30.52 24.43 1.05
N ILE A 49 -30.81 24.64 -0.23
CA ILE A 49 -29.88 24.45 -1.33
C ILE A 49 -29.59 25.82 -1.95
N TYR A 50 -28.32 26.16 -2.02
CA TYR A 50 -27.85 27.38 -2.67
C TYR A 50 -27.09 27.04 -3.93
N LYS A 51 -27.49 27.62 -5.06
CA LYS A 51 -26.81 27.52 -6.35
C LYS A 51 -25.95 28.76 -6.55
N PHE A 52 -24.66 28.61 -6.66
CA PHE A 52 -23.72 29.65 -7.06
C PHE A 52 -23.47 29.56 -8.58
N ASN A 53 -23.30 30.69 -9.21
CA ASN A 53 -22.84 30.76 -10.59
C ASN A 53 -21.38 30.34 -10.71
N LYS A 54 -20.88 30.06 -11.93
CA LYS A 54 -19.50 29.60 -12.21
C LYS A 54 -18.41 30.53 -11.70
N ASP A 55 -18.70 31.82 -11.51
CA ASP A 55 -17.73 32.83 -11.02
C ASP A 55 -17.89 33.07 -9.51
N PHE A 56 -18.82 32.39 -8.85
CA PHE A 56 -19.15 32.48 -7.42
C PHE A 56 -19.53 33.88 -6.96
N SER A 57 -19.91 34.78 -7.89
CA SER A 57 -20.25 36.19 -7.63
C SER A 57 -21.70 36.38 -7.20
N ALA A 58 -22.56 35.40 -7.51
CA ALA A 58 -23.99 35.45 -7.20
C ALA A 58 -24.49 34.05 -6.81
N PHE A 59 -25.48 34.01 -5.95
CA PHE A 59 -26.16 32.79 -5.56
C PHE A 59 -27.68 32.95 -5.60
N THR A 60 -28.36 31.80 -5.67
CA THR A 60 -29.83 31.71 -5.65
C THR A 60 -30.24 30.57 -4.73
N GLU A 61 -31.20 30.79 -3.82
CA GLU A 61 -31.81 29.73 -3.04
C GLU A 61 -32.75 28.92 -3.92
N MET A 62 -32.54 27.61 -3.98
CA MET A 62 -33.44 26.69 -4.70
C MET A 62 -34.56 26.23 -3.77
N ARG A 63 -35.80 26.57 -4.11
CA ARG A 63 -36.96 26.18 -3.32
C ARG A 63 -37.60 24.93 -3.91
N VAL A 64 -38.01 24.02 -3.04
CA VAL A 64 -38.62 22.75 -3.41
C VAL A 64 -40.06 22.71 -2.90
N TYR A 65 -40.97 22.34 -3.79
CA TYR A 65 -42.41 22.25 -3.49
C TYR A 65 -42.92 20.84 -3.80
N GLN A 66 -43.97 20.45 -3.08
CA GLN A 66 -44.76 19.25 -3.36
C GLN A 66 -46.22 19.59 -3.19
N ASN A 67 -46.99 19.43 -4.23
CA ASN A 67 -48.43 19.80 -4.28
C ASN A 67 -48.71 21.27 -3.86
N GLY A 68 -47.77 22.18 -4.17
CA GLY A 68 -47.87 23.59 -3.83
C GLY A 68 -47.41 23.99 -2.44
N GLU A 69 -47.03 23.04 -1.58
CA GLU A 69 -46.47 23.31 -0.27
C GLU A 69 -44.95 23.21 -0.30
N LYS A 70 -44.25 24.09 0.44
CA LYS A 70 -42.81 24.05 0.56
C LYS A 70 -42.39 22.78 1.33
N VAL A 71 -41.50 21.99 0.73
CA VAL A 71 -40.97 20.76 1.34
C VAL A 71 -39.91 21.11 2.38
N ASP A 72 -40.04 20.52 3.58
CA ASP A 72 -38.99 20.49 4.58
C ASP A 72 -38.11 19.25 4.34
N PHE A 73 -36.79 19.48 4.18
CA PHE A 73 -35.77 18.47 4.10
C PHE A 73 -34.59 18.84 5.04
N SER A 74 -34.91 19.46 6.17
CA SER A 74 -33.92 19.66 7.25
C SER A 74 -33.34 18.31 7.67
N GLY A 75 -32.01 18.28 7.92
CA GLY A 75 -31.30 17.06 8.20
C GLY A 75 -30.92 16.20 6.98
N ALA A 76 -31.17 16.68 5.76
CA ALA A 76 -30.65 16.06 4.53
C ALA A 76 -29.11 16.10 4.51
N GLU A 77 -28.47 15.01 4.04
CA GLU A 77 -27.01 14.86 4.09
C GLU A 77 -26.34 14.69 2.72
N GLY A 78 -27.09 14.50 1.68
CA GLY A 78 -26.53 14.33 0.35
C GLY A 78 -27.44 14.82 -0.75
N MET A 79 -26.84 15.18 -1.87
CA MET A 79 -27.54 15.54 -3.09
C MET A 79 -26.78 15.07 -4.32
N LEU A 80 -27.48 14.96 -5.44
CA LEU A 80 -26.88 14.70 -6.75
C LEU A 80 -27.53 15.64 -7.77
N ILE A 81 -26.72 16.38 -8.49
CA ILE A 81 -27.20 17.29 -9.55
C ILE A 81 -27.17 16.54 -10.88
N ILE A 82 -28.33 16.44 -11.54
CA ILE A 82 -28.48 15.88 -12.87
C ILE A 82 -28.38 16.98 -13.92
N SER A 83 -29.07 18.07 -13.66
CA SER A 83 -29.06 19.29 -14.51
C SER A 83 -29.42 20.51 -13.67
N ASP A 84 -29.41 21.68 -14.28
CA ASP A 84 -29.76 22.94 -13.61
C ASP A 84 -31.08 22.91 -12.84
N ASN A 85 -32.03 22.13 -13.32
CA ASN A 85 -33.41 22.08 -12.78
C ASN A 85 -33.81 20.66 -12.31
N SER A 86 -32.90 19.68 -12.34
CA SER A 86 -33.18 18.30 -11.94
C SER A 86 -32.08 17.79 -11.00
N PHE A 87 -32.48 17.36 -9.82
CA PHE A 87 -31.55 16.87 -8.81
C PHE A 87 -32.23 15.92 -7.80
N TYR A 88 -31.43 15.07 -7.18
CA TYR A 88 -31.87 14.23 -6.08
C TYR A 88 -31.43 14.82 -4.73
N ILE A 89 -32.23 14.60 -3.69
CA ILE A 89 -31.94 14.94 -2.28
C ILE A 89 -32.07 13.67 -1.45
N CYS A 90 -31.01 13.33 -0.68
CA CYS A 90 -31.06 12.34 0.37
C CYS A 90 -31.57 12.99 1.65
N ASP A 91 -32.87 12.90 1.89
CA ASP A 91 -33.56 13.45 3.05
C ASP A 91 -33.49 12.45 4.20
N THR A 92 -32.31 12.45 4.86
CA THR A 92 -31.85 11.43 5.80
C THR A 92 -32.77 11.29 7.01
N GLU A 93 -33.17 12.42 7.62
CA GLU A 93 -34.02 12.42 8.80
C GLU A 93 -35.46 12.00 8.50
N HIS A 94 -35.92 12.24 7.28
CA HIS A 94 -37.26 11.81 6.85
C HIS A 94 -37.25 10.45 6.12
N ASN A 95 -36.13 9.73 6.12
CA ASN A 95 -35.99 8.36 5.57
C ASN A 95 -36.46 8.23 4.12
N ARG A 96 -36.10 9.20 3.26
CA ARG A 96 -36.53 9.23 1.84
C ARG A 96 -35.48 9.86 0.93
N VAL A 97 -35.55 9.51 -0.34
CA VAL A 97 -34.87 10.21 -1.42
C VAL A 97 -35.89 10.91 -2.30
N LEU A 98 -35.68 12.19 -2.60
CA LEU A 98 -36.56 13.01 -3.40
C LEU A 98 -35.89 13.29 -4.76
N LEU A 99 -36.60 13.05 -5.87
CA LEU A 99 -36.28 13.60 -7.19
C LEU A 99 -37.04 14.90 -7.36
N VAL A 100 -36.31 15.97 -7.58
CA VAL A 100 -36.89 17.32 -7.81
C VAL A 100 -36.64 17.72 -9.26
N GLU A 101 -37.68 18.15 -9.96
CA GLU A 101 -37.58 18.72 -11.31
C GLU A 101 -38.35 20.05 -11.37
N ASN A 102 -37.69 21.08 -11.87
CA ASN A 102 -38.25 22.43 -11.96
C ASN A 102 -38.83 22.96 -10.63
N GLY A 103 -38.18 22.59 -9.51
CA GLY A 103 -38.62 22.99 -8.17
C GLY A 103 -39.76 22.17 -7.58
N GLU A 104 -40.30 21.16 -8.29
CA GLU A 104 -41.37 20.27 -7.81
C GLU A 104 -40.83 18.84 -7.59
N VAL A 105 -41.27 18.21 -6.49
CA VAL A 105 -40.99 16.80 -6.23
C VAL A 105 -41.73 15.92 -7.22
N LYS A 106 -41.00 15.17 -8.02
CA LYS A 106 -41.55 14.24 -9.04
C LYS A 106 -41.64 12.81 -8.55
N GLN A 107 -40.65 12.41 -7.72
CA GLN A 107 -40.58 11.05 -7.22
C GLN A 107 -40.09 11.06 -5.78
N THR A 108 -40.62 10.15 -4.99
CA THR A 108 -40.18 9.89 -3.62
C THR A 108 -39.83 8.42 -3.47
N VAL A 109 -38.57 8.10 -3.15
CA VAL A 109 -38.14 6.76 -2.80
C VAL A 109 -38.12 6.68 -1.29
N SER A 110 -39.00 5.86 -0.74
CA SER A 110 -39.16 5.66 0.70
C SER A 110 -38.47 4.35 1.16
N ASN A 111 -38.67 4.00 2.42
CA ASN A 111 -38.10 2.80 3.03
C ASN A 111 -38.40 1.54 2.17
N PRO A 112 -37.39 0.88 1.63
CA PRO A 112 -37.61 -0.26 0.74
C PRO A 112 -38.16 -1.47 1.50
N THR A 113 -39.04 -2.21 0.85
CA THR A 113 -39.61 -3.46 1.37
C THR A 113 -39.18 -4.62 0.47
N SER A 114 -38.46 -5.59 1.04
CA SER A 114 -38.00 -6.79 0.32
C SER A 114 -37.58 -7.85 1.32
N ASP A 115 -37.69 -9.12 0.94
CA ASP A 115 -37.19 -10.25 1.72
C ASP A 115 -35.65 -10.22 1.90
N LEU A 116 -34.95 -9.38 1.11
CA LEU A 116 -33.50 -9.18 1.24
C LEU A 116 -33.13 -8.19 2.34
N ILE A 117 -34.09 -7.42 2.86
CA ILE A 117 -33.85 -6.35 3.81
C ILE A 117 -34.23 -6.84 5.21
N PRO A 118 -33.33 -6.72 6.21
CA PRO A 118 -33.64 -7.06 7.59
C PRO A 118 -34.83 -6.28 8.14
N GLU A 119 -35.65 -6.92 8.99
CA GLU A 119 -36.87 -6.30 9.58
C GLU A 119 -36.55 -5.04 10.42
N ASP A 120 -35.36 -4.96 11.00
CA ASP A 120 -34.86 -3.86 11.81
C ASP A 120 -34.08 -2.79 11.00
N PHE A 121 -34.04 -2.91 9.68
CA PHE A 121 -33.35 -1.96 8.82
C PHE A 121 -34.05 -0.61 8.80
N VAL A 122 -33.30 0.45 9.11
CA VAL A 122 -33.76 1.83 9.01
C VAL A 122 -33.11 2.48 7.78
N PHE A 123 -33.93 2.92 6.83
CA PHE A 123 -33.46 3.59 5.63
C PHE A 123 -33.08 5.04 5.94
N GLN A 124 -31.79 5.31 6.06
CA GLN A 124 -31.24 6.65 6.29
C GLN A 124 -30.31 7.04 5.13
N PRO A 125 -30.88 7.43 3.98
CA PRO A 125 -30.10 7.76 2.80
C PRO A 125 -29.19 8.96 3.07
N SER A 126 -27.89 8.80 2.80
CA SER A 126 -26.88 9.85 3.05
C SER A 126 -26.20 10.33 1.78
N LYS A 127 -25.97 9.46 0.81
CA LYS A 127 -25.36 9.79 -0.49
C LYS A 127 -26.04 9.01 -1.59
N ILE A 128 -26.00 9.57 -2.80
CA ILE A 128 -26.65 8.98 -3.97
C ILE A 128 -25.82 9.20 -5.23
N SER A 129 -25.84 8.22 -6.10
CA SER A 129 -25.34 8.31 -7.46
C SER A 129 -26.30 7.62 -8.42
N VAL A 130 -26.26 8.01 -9.70
CA VAL A 130 -27.18 7.49 -10.75
C VAL A 130 -26.37 7.11 -11.97
N ASN A 131 -26.66 5.94 -12.55
CA ASN A 131 -26.04 5.54 -13.80
C ASN A 131 -26.82 6.08 -15.02
N LYS A 132 -26.29 5.90 -16.23
CA LYS A 132 -26.89 6.34 -17.48
C LYS A 132 -28.30 5.76 -17.77
N ASN A 133 -28.61 4.62 -17.17
CA ASN A 133 -29.89 3.94 -17.33
C ASN A 133 -30.91 4.37 -16.26
N GLY A 134 -30.56 5.34 -15.40
CA GLY A 134 -31.46 5.86 -14.36
C GLY A 134 -31.48 5.01 -13.06
N TYR A 135 -30.69 3.93 -12.95
CA TYR A 135 -30.61 3.16 -11.70
C TYR A 135 -29.93 3.99 -10.61
N LEU A 136 -30.52 3.96 -9.42
CA LEU A 136 -30.07 4.74 -8.27
C LEU A 136 -29.23 3.87 -7.35
N TYR A 137 -28.04 4.33 -7.03
CA TYR A 137 -27.17 3.75 -5.98
C TYR A 137 -27.25 4.65 -4.76
N VAL A 138 -27.89 4.17 -3.70
CA VAL A 138 -28.11 4.94 -2.48
C VAL A 138 -27.30 4.38 -1.34
N VAL A 139 -26.45 5.19 -0.75
CA VAL A 139 -25.76 4.88 0.50
C VAL A 139 -26.70 5.21 1.66
N SER A 140 -26.94 4.25 2.55
CA SER A 140 -27.73 4.44 3.75
C SER A 140 -26.85 4.24 4.98
N LYS A 141 -26.97 5.11 5.97
CA LYS A 141 -26.21 5.02 7.22
C LYS A 141 -26.46 3.67 7.92
N GLY A 142 -25.39 3.09 8.44
CA GLY A 142 -25.47 1.80 9.14
C GLY A 142 -25.76 0.61 8.22
N CYS A 143 -25.76 0.80 6.91
CA CYS A 143 -25.92 -0.28 5.93
C CYS A 143 -24.56 -0.90 5.58
N TYR A 144 -24.26 -2.03 6.20
CA TYR A 144 -23.01 -2.77 5.95
C TYR A 144 -23.08 -3.71 4.74
N TYR A 145 -24.16 -3.71 3.99
CA TYR A 145 -24.38 -4.60 2.83
C TYR A 145 -23.99 -3.93 1.49
N GLY A 146 -23.39 -2.75 1.55
CA GLY A 146 -23.09 -1.92 0.37
C GLY A 146 -24.15 -0.86 0.13
N ALA A 147 -24.20 -0.33 -1.11
CA ALA A 147 -25.25 0.61 -1.50
C ALA A 147 -26.56 -0.12 -1.84
N LEU A 148 -27.68 0.53 -1.62
CA LEU A 148 -28.97 0.05 -2.09
C LEU A 148 -29.14 0.41 -3.56
N LEU A 149 -29.53 -0.56 -4.38
CA LEU A 149 -29.80 -0.38 -5.80
C LEU A 149 -31.30 -0.31 -6.03
N PHE A 150 -31.75 0.81 -6.65
CA PHE A 150 -33.14 1.00 -7.03
C PHE A 150 -33.25 1.15 -8.55
N THR A 151 -34.40 0.74 -9.09
CA THR A 151 -34.77 1.01 -10.50
C THR A 151 -35.01 2.51 -10.72
N PRO A 152 -35.12 2.97 -11.97
CA PRO A 152 -35.52 4.35 -12.27
C PRO A 152 -36.86 4.73 -11.64
N GLU A 153 -37.76 3.77 -11.45
CA GLU A 153 -39.07 3.96 -10.84
C GLU A 153 -39.02 4.03 -9.31
N GLY A 154 -37.83 3.78 -8.69
CA GLY A 154 -37.61 3.82 -7.25
C GLY A 154 -37.92 2.51 -6.54
N GLU A 155 -37.99 1.39 -7.25
CA GLU A 155 -38.16 0.06 -6.64
C GLU A 155 -36.83 -0.53 -6.26
N PHE A 156 -36.72 -1.09 -5.04
CA PHE A 156 -35.52 -1.74 -4.56
C PHE A 156 -35.26 -3.04 -5.32
N THR A 157 -34.04 -3.21 -5.81
CA THR A 157 -33.62 -4.38 -6.57
C THR A 157 -32.70 -5.30 -5.76
N SER A 158 -31.64 -4.75 -5.19
CA SER A 158 -30.61 -5.52 -4.48
C SER A 158 -29.65 -4.60 -3.71
N PHE A 159 -28.74 -5.21 -2.94
CA PHE A 159 -27.56 -4.51 -2.46
C PHE A 159 -26.44 -4.57 -3.50
N TYR A 160 -25.66 -3.49 -3.62
CA TYR A 160 -24.62 -3.31 -4.62
C TYR A 160 -23.26 -3.08 -3.97
N GLY A 161 -22.24 -3.77 -4.47
CA GLY A 161 -20.86 -3.64 -3.97
C GLY A 161 -20.63 -4.31 -2.62
N ALA A 162 -21.55 -5.15 -2.16
CA ALA A 162 -21.33 -5.99 -0.99
C ALA A 162 -20.12 -6.91 -1.20
N ASN A 163 -19.32 -7.12 -0.15
CA ASN A 163 -18.26 -8.12 -0.19
C ASN A 163 -18.91 -9.49 -0.46
N THR A 164 -18.52 -10.15 -1.52
CA THR A 164 -18.81 -11.57 -1.75
C THR A 164 -18.01 -12.39 -0.73
N VAL A 165 -18.53 -12.51 0.47
CA VAL A 165 -18.16 -13.63 1.32
C VAL A 165 -18.76 -14.86 0.62
N SER A 166 -17.91 -15.82 0.23
CA SER A 166 -18.33 -17.05 -0.43
C SER A 166 -19.42 -17.76 0.40
N GLY A 167 -20.65 -17.60 -0.03
CA GLY A 167 -21.86 -18.05 0.63
C GLY A 167 -23.03 -17.18 0.17
N SER A 168 -24.21 -17.76 0.00
CA SER A 168 -25.39 -16.98 -0.40
C SER A 168 -25.58 -15.76 0.52
N ILE A 169 -26.10 -14.65 0.00
CA ILE A 169 -26.38 -13.44 0.78
C ILE A 169 -27.17 -13.79 2.06
N LEU A 170 -28.06 -14.76 1.98
CA LEU A 170 -28.81 -15.28 3.13
C LEU A 170 -27.94 -15.92 4.21
N THR A 171 -26.89 -16.67 3.85
CA THR A 171 -25.96 -17.27 4.82
C THR A 171 -25.03 -16.24 5.44
N SER A 172 -24.71 -15.18 4.71
CA SER A 172 -23.96 -14.04 5.26
C SER A 172 -24.80 -13.22 6.23
N LEU A 173 -26.09 -13.01 5.95
CA LEU A 173 -27.06 -12.34 6.82
C LEU A 173 -27.30 -13.10 8.12
N THR A 174 -27.56 -14.41 8.04
CA THR A 174 -27.71 -15.28 9.21
C THR A 174 -26.43 -15.40 10.02
N ASN A 175 -25.26 -15.35 9.40
CA ASN A 175 -23.99 -15.36 10.11
C ASN A 175 -23.70 -14.03 10.84
N VAL A 176 -24.11 -12.89 10.29
CA VAL A 176 -24.03 -11.57 10.98
C VAL A 176 -25.02 -11.54 12.15
N TRP A 177 -26.26 -11.99 11.96
CA TRP A 177 -27.28 -12.06 13.01
C TRP A 177 -26.88 -13.00 14.16
N ASN A 178 -26.43 -14.22 13.84
CA ASN A 178 -25.94 -15.18 14.83
C ASN A 178 -24.68 -14.67 15.58
N ARG A 179 -23.92 -13.72 15.00
CA ARG A 179 -22.79 -13.08 15.67
C ARG A 179 -23.18 -11.95 16.61
N LEU A 180 -24.26 -11.25 16.32
CA LEU A 180 -24.81 -10.19 17.21
C LEU A 180 -25.49 -10.77 18.43
N THR A 181 -26.00 -12.01 18.35
CA THR A 181 -26.75 -12.66 19.42
C THR A 181 -25.94 -13.68 20.26
N GLN A 182 -24.68 -13.97 19.93
CA GLN A 182 -23.84 -14.93 20.64
C GLN A 182 -22.93 -14.30 21.70
N ASN A 183 -22.85 -14.95 22.88
CA ASN A 183 -22.07 -14.54 24.05
C ASN A 183 -20.56 -14.36 23.81
N ASP A 184 -19.95 -13.47 24.61
CA ASP A 184 -18.59 -12.93 24.49
C ASP A 184 -17.44 -13.95 24.41
N ILE A 185 -17.61 -15.17 24.83
CA ILE A 185 -16.55 -16.20 24.89
C ILE A 185 -16.24 -16.80 23.50
N LYS A 186 -17.18 -16.79 22.56
CA LYS A 186 -16.96 -17.21 21.16
C LYS A 186 -16.46 -16.08 20.25
N ARG A 187 -16.55 -14.83 20.70
CA ARG A 187 -16.12 -13.63 19.97
C ARG A 187 -14.60 -13.56 19.73
N SER A 188 -13.79 -14.14 20.62
CA SER A 188 -12.33 -13.97 20.58
C SER A 188 -11.59 -14.84 19.55
N LYS A 189 -12.24 -15.84 18.95
CA LYS A 189 -11.59 -16.82 18.07
C LYS A 189 -11.87 -16.69 16.57
N THR A 190 -12.73 -15.78 16.16
CA THR A 190 -13.02 -15.58 14.73
C THR A 190 -12.62 -14.15 14.34
N LYS A 191 -11.61 -14.00 13.48
CA LYS A 191 -11.29 -12.70 12.87
C LYS A 191 -12.53 -12.21 12.13
N LYS A 192 -13.20 -11.19 12.69
CA LYS A 192 -14.36 -10.57 12.08
C LYS A 192 -13.90 -9.69 10.94
N VAL A 193 -14.16 -10.10 9.72
CA VAL A 193 -14.22 -9.16 8.59
C VAL A 193 -15.61 -8.53 8.66
N LEU A 194 -15.72 -7.33 9.21
CA LEU A 194 -16.95 -6.55 9.11
C LEU A 194 -17.03 -6.01 7.68
N PRO A 195 -18.18 -6.10 7.02
CA PRO A 195 -18.39 -5.45 5.73
C PRO A 195 -18.23 -3.94 5.86
N TYR A 196 -17.89 -3.26 4.76
CA TYR A 196 -17.65 -1.83 4.74
C TYR A 196 -18.96 -1.06 4.73
N ASP A 197 -19.04 -0.02 5.57
CA ASP A 197 -20.04 1.04 5.46
C ASP A 197 -19.53 2.08 4.48
N PHE A 198 -20.22 2.29 3.37
CA PHE A 198 -19.85 3.31 2.40
C PHE A 198 -20.14 4.69 2.96
N SER A 199 -19.15 5.58 2.86
CA SER A 199 -19.30 6.99 3.26
C SER A 199 -19.76 7.87 2.11
N ASP A 200 -19.33 7.57 0.86
CA ASP A 200 -19.71 8.30 -0.35
C ASP A 200 -19.65 7.39 -1.58
N ILE A 201 -20.33 7.80 -2.63
CA ILE A 201 -20.48 7.06 -3.88
C ILE A 201 -20.51 8.00 -5.08
N TYR A 202 -19.81 7.62 -6.14
CA TYR A 202 -19.75 8.35 -7.40
C TYR A 202 -19.86 7.37 -8.58
N THR A 203 -20.60 7.73 -9.62
CA THR A 203 -20.69 6.94 -10.86
C THR A 203 -20.16 7.75 -12.02
N ASP A 204 -19.21 7.16 -12.78
CA ASP A 204 -18.65 7.81 -13.96
C ASP A 204 -19.52 7.63 -15.19
N GLU A 205 -19.14 8.32 -16.27
CA GLU A 205 -19.85 8.22 -17.55
C GLU A 205 -19.78 6.82 -18.20
N LYS A 206 -18.83 5.99 -17.81
CA LYS A 206 -18.66 4.61 -18.31
C LYS A 206 -19.51 3.60 -17.53
N GLY A 207 -20.15 4.04 -16.42
CA GLY A 207 -20.98 3.23 -15.55
C GLY A 207 -20.19 2.50 -14.47
N PHE A 208 -18.93 2.83 -14.25
CA PHE A 208 -18.20 2.37 -13.07
C PHE A 208 -18.59 3.18 -11.84
N VAL A 209 -18.71 2.48 -10.73
CA VAL A 209 -19.13 3.07 -9.46
C VAL A 209 -17.95 3.10 -8.51
N TYR A 210 -17.59 4.26 -8.04
CA TYR A 210 -16.51 4.48 -7.08
C TYR A 210 -17.08 4.69 -5.68
N THR A 211 -16.49 4.07 -4.69
CA THR A 211 -16.94 4.18 -3.30
C THR A 211 -15.76 4.39 -2.37
N VAL A 212 -16.02 5.11 -1.29
CA VAL A 212 -15.10 5.23 -0.15
C VAL A 212 -15.77 4.78 1.13
N SER A 213 -14.97 4.32 2.05
CA SER A 213 -15.42 3.90 3.39
C SER A 213 -14.57 4.57 4.46
N GLY A 214 -15.17 4.83 5.61
CA GLY A 214 -14.47 5.30 6.79
C GLY A 214 -13.50 4.26 7.36
N THR A 215 -12.96 4.53 8.53
CA THR A 215 -12.05 3.62 9.24
C THR A 215 -12.76 2.31 9.59
N ASN A 216 -12.14 1.18 9.28
CA ASN A 216 -12.67 -0.14 9.62
C ASN A 216 -11.74 -0.93 10.55
N SER A 217 -12.20 -2.10 11.01
CA SER A 217 -11.44 -2.99 11.90
C SER A 217 -10.18 -3.59 11.26
N ASN A 218 -10.08 -3.59 9.94
CA ASN A 218 -8.95 -4.14 9.17
C ASN A 218 -7.89 -3.07 8.83
N GLY A 219 -8.02 -1.86 9.35
CA GLY A 219 -7.15 -0.74 9.02
C GLY A 219 -7.64 -0.01 7.77
N ASN A 220 -6.69 0.42 6.91
CA ASN A 220 -6.97 1.22 5.72
C ASN A 220 -7.01 0.39 4.43
N LEU A 221 -7.08 -0.94 4.53
CA LEU A 221 -7.14 -1.82 3.37
C LEU A 221 -8.52 -1.78 2.70
N GLY A 222 -8.55 -1.58 1.39
CA GLY A 222 -9.77 -1.66 0.60
C GLY A 222 -10.81 -0.56 0.88
N GLN A 223 -10.42 0.57 1.46
CA GLN A 223 -11.34 1.68 1.75
C GLN A 223 -11.83 2.39 0.49
N ILE A 224 -11.05 2.40 -0.59
CA ILE A 224 -11.43 2.97 -1.89
C ILE A 224 -11.66 1.82 -2.85
N ARG A 225 -12.78 1.84 -3.58
CA ARG A 225 -13.14 0.78 -4.54
C ARG A 225 -13.63 1.38 -5.84
N MET A 226 -13.40 0.66 -6.91
CA MET A 226 -14.00 0.87 -8.23
C MET A 226 -14.80 -0.38 -8.57
N LEU A 227 -16.11 -0.24 -8.63
CA LEU A 227 -17.03 -1.36 -8.84
C LEU A 227 -17.48 -1.40 -10.30
N SER A 228 -17.45 -2.59 -10.89
CA SER A 228 -18.05 -2.83 -12.20
C SER A 228 -19.58 -2.71 -12.13
N PRO A 229 -20.30 -2.58 -13.25
CA PRO A 229 -21.78 -2.58 -13.25
C PRO A 229 -22.39 -3.80 -12.56
N GLY A 230 -21.67 -4.92 -12.48
CA GLY A 230 -22.08 -6.12 -11.73
C GLY A 230 -21.77 -6.09 -10.24
N GLY A 231 -21.22 -5.00 -9.69
CA GLY A 231 -20.92 -4.84 -8.27
C GLY A 231 -19.60 -5.46 -7.79
N SER A 232 -18.79 -6.00 -8.71
CA SER A 232 -17.47 -6.55 -8.37
C SER A 232 -16.41 -5.45 -8.34
N ASN A 233 -15.54 -5.47 -7.31
CA ASN A 233 -14.42 -4.55 -7.24
C ASN A 233 -13.39 -4.89 -8.34
N ILE A 234 -13.04 -3.90 -9.13
CA ILE A 234 -12.08 -4.01 -10.25
C ILE A 234 -10.88 -3.07 -10.10
N LEU A 235 -10.81 -2.33 -9.01
CA LEU A 235 -9.66 -1.48 -8.72
C LEU A 235 -8.44 -2.37 -8.44
N ILE A 236 -7.43 -2.27 -9.30
CA ILE A 236 -6.22 -3.09 -9.23
C ILE A 236 -5.48 -2.81 -7.92
N ASN A 237 -4.98 -3.87 -7.26
CA ASN A 237 -4.25 -3.82 -5.99
C ASN A 237 -5.02 -3.25 -4.79
N CYS A 238 -6.33 -3.00 -4.90
CA CYS A 238 -7.14 -2.43 -3.84
C CYS A 238 -7.02 -3.18 -2.51
N ASP A 239 -7.13 -4.52 -2.54
CA ASP A 239 -7.15 -5.35 -1.33
C ASP A 239 -5.77 -5.45 -0.63
N SER A 240 -4.69 -5.06 -1.31
CA SER A 240 -3.32 -5.03 -0.79
C SER A 240 -2.83 -3.61 -0.49
N THR A 241 -3.59 -2.58 -0.86
CA THR A 241 -3.20 -1.18 -0.69
C THR A 241 -3.74 -0.63 0.63
N ASN A 242 -2.84 -0.12 1.46
CA ASN A 242 -3.19 0.74 2.58
C ASN A 242 -3.42 2.16 2.04
N PHE A 243 -4.68 2.57 1.99
CA PHE A 243 -5.03 3.91 1.53
C PHE A 243 -4.71 4.96 2.59
N GLY A 244 -4.16 6.09 2.15
CA GLY A 244 -3.67 7.15 3.03
C GLY A 244 -2.18 7.00 3.37
N GLU A 245 -1.61 7.95 4.05
CA GLU A 245 -0.23 7.91 4.52
C GLU A 245 -0.16 7.26 5.91
N GLU A 246 0.39 6.04 6.00
CA GLU A 246 0.48 5.31 7.28
C GLU A 246 1.38 6.00 8.33
N ASP A 247 2.42 6.74 7.88
CA ASP A 247 3.49 7.21 8.77
C ASP A 247 3.56 8.73 8.96
N SER A 248 2.80 9.51 8.21
CA SER A 248 3.02 10.96 8.15
C SER A 248 2.48 11.73 9.35
N VAL A 249 1.65 11.13 10.19
CA VAL A 249 1.04 11.84 11.32
C VAL A 249 1.16 11.07 12.63
N VAL A 250 2.38 10.86 13.10
CA VAL A 250 2.63 10.56 14.51
C VAL A 250 2.57 11.88 15.28
N ARG A 251 1.37 12.34 15.59
CA ARG A 251 1.20 13.39 16.61
C ARG A 251 0.87 12.71 17.93
N LEU A 252 1.79 12.85 18.88
CA LEU A 252 1.55 12.57 20.31
C LEU A 252 1.11 11.12 20.64
N ASN A 253 1.80 10.10 20.08
CA ASN A 253 1.56 8.68 20.40
C ASN A 253 0.16 8.11 20.03
N GLU A 254 -0.67 8.84 19.30
CA GLU A 254 -1.93 8.33 18.77
C GLU A 254 -1.78 8.01 17.28
N LYS A 255 -1.90 6.73 16.91
CA LYS A 255 -2.11 6.30 15.52
C LYS A 255 -3.54 6.67 15.13
N LEU A 256 -3.74 7.88 14.66
CA LEU A 256 -5.00 8.27 14.04
C LEU A 256 -5.09 7.53 12.69
N ARG A 257 -6.25 6.98 12.36
CA ARG A 257 -6.53 6.33 11.08
C ARG A 257 -7.25 7.29 10.15
N GLN A 258 -6.97 7.23 8.87
CA GLN A 258 -7.68 7.99 7.85
C GLN A 258 -9.17 7.60 7.86
N ASN A 259 -10.02 8.61 7.68
CA ASN A 259 -11.47 8.45 7.62
C ASN A 259 -11.99 9.10 6.34
N PHE A 260 -12.04 8.33 5.26
CA PHE A 260 -12.51 8.84 3.98
C PHE A 260 -14.00 9.10 4.02
N CYS A 261 -14.38 10.35 3.74
CA CYS A 261 -15.77 10.82 3.83
C CYS A 261 -16.38 11.18 2.47
N SER A 262 -15.58 11.50 1.47
CA SER A 262 -16.10 11.87 0.14
C SER A 262 -15.14 11.48 -0.98
N ILE A 263 -15.67 11.26 -2.17
CA ILE A 263 -14.96 10.83 -3.37
C ILE A 263 -15.39 11.62 -4.59
N ALA A 264 -14.43 11.97 -5.43
CA ALA A 264 -14.65 12.49 -6.77
C ALA A 264 -13.70 11.81 -7.75
N VAL A 265 -14.08 11.76 -9.02
CA VAL A 265 -13.25 11.20 -10.09
C VAL A 265 -13.23 12.18 -11.24
N ASP A 266 -12.06 12.42 -11.84
CA ASP A 266 -11.97 13.28 -13.01
C ASP A 266 -12.18 12.49 -14.32
N GLU A 267 -12.22 13.20 -15.44
CA GLU A 267 -12.45 12.64 -16.78
C GLU A 267 -11.34 11.68 -17.23
N ASP A 268 -10.17 11.76 -16.60
CA ASP A 268 -9.02 10.89 -16.88
C ASP A 268 -9.00 9.63 -15.99
N GLY A 269 -9.93 9.54 -15.03
CA GLY A 269 -10.08 8.41 -14.11
C GLY A 269 -9.19 8.48 -12.88
N PHE A 270 -8.63 9.66 -12.55
CA PHE A 270 -7.97 9.86 -11.26
C PHE A 270 -8.99 9.98 -10.14
N ILE A 271 -8.74 9.26 -9.06
CA ILE A 271 -9.63 9.17 -7.90
C ILE A 271 -9.14 10.15 -6.84
N TYR A 272 -10.00 11.06 -6.43
CA TYR A 272 -9.77 12.01 -5.35
C TYR A 272 -10.58 11.57 -4.14
N ALA A 273 -9.90 11.24 -3.05
CA ALA A 273 -10.51 10.80 -1.80
C ALA A 273 -10.22 11.82 -0.69
N LEU A 274 -11.26 12.33 -0.05
CA LEU A 274 -11.17 13.29 1.04
C LEU A 274 -11.15 12.57 2.38
N ASP A 275 -10.14 12.84 3.17
CA ASP A 275 -10.00 12.35 4.55
C ASP A 275 -10.48 13.41 5.54
N SER A 276 -11.56 13.13 6.26
CA SER A 276 -12.10 14.02 7.28
C SER A 276 -11.28 14.04 8.58
N ALA A 277 -10.45 13.01 8.82
CA ALA A 277 -9.66 12.94 10.04
C ALA A 277 -8.51 13.96 10.06
N TYR A 278 -7.89 14.20 8.90
CA TYR A 278 -6.73 15.10 8.76
C TYR A 278 -6.96 16.25 7.78
N GLY A 279 -8.05 16.21 6.99
CA GLY A 279 -8.34 17.20 5.96
C GLY A 279 -7.48 17.06 4.70
N PHE A 280 -6.85 15.89 4.46
CA PHE A 280 -6.09 15.64 3.25
C PHE A 280 -6.98 15.17 2.10
N ILE A 281 -6.60 15.57 0.90
CA ILE A 281 -7.12 15.05 -0.35
C ILE A 281 -6.04 14.15 -0.94
N TYR A 282 -6.33 12.86 -1.07
CA TYR A 282 -5.46 11.88 -1.67
C TYR A 282 -5.86 11.64 -3.12
N VAL A 283 -4.88 11.58 -4.02
CA VAL A 283 -5.10 11.33 -5.44
C VAL A 283 -4.51 9.97 -5.79
N TYR A 284 -5.34 9.10 -6.34
CA TYR A 284 -4.96 7.76 -6.76
C TYR A 284 -5.19 7.56 -8.25
N ASP A 285 -4.40 6.69 -8.85
CA ASP A 285 -4.66 6.18 -10.19
C ASP A 285 -5.56 4.92 -10.16
N ASN A 286 -5.86 4.37 -11.34
CA ASN A 286 -6.68 3.16 -11.50
C ASN A 286 -6.00 1.86 -11.05
N ARG A 287 -4.75 1.93 -10.55
CA ARG A 287 -3.99 0.80 -9.99
C ARG A 287 -3.78 0.94 -8.48
N SER A 288 -4.51 1.83 -7.82
CA SER A 288 -4.37 2.17 -6.41
C SER A 288 -3.02 2.79 -6.02
N ASN A 289 -2.27 3.34 -6.98
CA ASN A 289 -1.04 4.05 -6.66
C ASN A 289 -1.38 5.45 -6.17
N LEU A 290 -0.80 5.84 -5.04
CA LEU A 290 -0.90 7.20 -4.53
C LEU A 290 -0.07 8.15 -5.40
N MET A 291 -0.74 9.08 -6.06
CA MET A 291 -0.11 10.07 -6.94
C MET A 291 0.29 11.33 -6.18
N ALA A 292 -0.54 11.78 -5.27
CA ALA A 292 -0.27 12.96 -4.44
C ALA A 292 -1.22 13.01 -3.23
N ALA A 293 -0.81 13.81 -2.24
CA ALA A 293 -1.64 14.22 -1.13
C ALA A 293 -1.46 15.72 -0.88
N PHE A 294 -2.54 16.46 -0.70
CA PHE A 294 -2.52 17.89 -0.44
C PHE A 294 -3.71 18.32 0.44
N GLY A 295 -3.71 19.58 0.88
CA GLY A 295 -4.66 20.03 1.89
C GLY A 295 -4.11 19.80 3.31
N GLY A 296 -4.97 19.41 4.23
CA GLY A 296 -4.61 19.10 5.62
C GLY A 296 -4.95 20.21 6.60
N GLY A 297 -4.54 20.06 7.87
CA GLY A 297 -4.64 21.12 8.86
C GLY A 297 -5.76 21.00 9.87
N ARG A 298 -6.13 19.77 10.26
CA ARG A 298 -7.14 19.53 11.30
C ARG A 298 -7.09 20.55 12.45
N GLY A 299 -8.11 21.42 12.51
CA GLY A 299 -8.31 22.38 13.60
C GLY A 299 -7.30 23.51 13.71
N LEU A 300 -6.39 23.67 12.77
CA LEU A 300 -5.33 24.66 12.82
C LEU A 300 -5.46 25.69 11.68
N GLY A 301 -6.24 26.74 11.95
CA GLY A 301 -6.12 28.00 11.24
C GLY A 301 -7.01 28.18 10.03
N ASN A 302 -7.25 29.45 9.70
CA ASN A 302 -7.92 29.94 8.50
C ASN A 302 -6.96 30.10 7.31
N GLN A 303 -5.95 29.21 7.18
CA GLN A 303 -5.08 29.27 6.03
C GLN A 303 -5.78 28.67 4.82
N LYS A 304 -5.60 29.31 3.67
CA LYS A 304 -6.13 28.84 2.41
C LYS A 304 -5.60 27.42 2.11
N GLY A 305 -6.51 26.48 1.87
CA GLY A 305 -6.14 25.08 1.64
C GLY A 305 -5.97 24.22 2.89
N THR A 306 -6.33 24.73 4.06
CA THR A 306 -6.43 23.94 5.30
C THR A 306 -7.89 23.84 5.74
N PHE A 307 -8.23 22.74 6.44
CA PHE A 307 -9.60 22.45 6.83
C PHE A 307 -9.69 22.17 8.33
N ALA A 308 -10.73 22.70 8.95
CA ALA A 308 -11.07 22.36 10.33
C ALA A 308 -11.96 21.10 10.39
N ALA A 309 -12.95 21.00 9.48
CA ALA A 309 -13.86 19.85 9.35
C ALA A 309 -14.27 19.66 7.89
N ALA A 310 -13.35 19.12 7.08
CA ALA A 310 -13.61 18.79 5.69
C ALA A 310 -14.66 17.67 5.60
N ASN A 311 -15.70 17.84 4.78
CA ASN A 311 -16.82 16.92 4.75
C ASN A 311 -17.35 16.55 3.35
N SER A 312 -17.13 17.34 2.32
CA SER A 312 -17.56 17.02 0.97
C SER A 312 -16.53 17.46 -0.07
N LEU A 313 -16.38 16.66 -1.11
CA LEU A 313 -15.49 16.89 -2.25
C LEU A 313 -16.25 16.70 -3.54
N THR A 314 -16.11 17.62 -4.49
CA THR A 314 -16.61 17.43 -5.85
C THR A 314 -15.62 17.96 -6.88
N TYR A 315 -15.61 17.33 -8.05
CA TYR A 315 -14.78 17.72 -9.18
C TYR A 315 -15.67 18.20 -10.34
N SER A 316 -15.32 19.31 -10.93
CA SER A 316 -15.95 19.80 -12.16
C SER A 316 -15.00 20.72 -12.91
N ASN A 317 -14.94 20.56 -14.25
CA ASN A 317 -14.21 21.44 -15.16
C ASN A 317 -12.75 21.71 -14.73
N GLY A 318 -12.02 20.68 -14.30
CA GLY A 318 -10.62 20.80 -13.90
C GLY A 318 -10.41 21.37 -12.49
N LYS A 319 -11.48 21.66 -11.75
CA LYS A 319 -11.42 22.21 -10.40
C LYS A 319 -11.95 21.21 -9.38
N LEU A 320 -11.37 21.24 -8.18
CA LEU A 320 -11.86 20.53 -7.01
C LEU A 320 -12.47 21.54 -6.03
N PHE A 321 -13.62 21.19 -5.50
CA PHE A 321 -14.34 21.98 -4.50
C PHE A 321 -14.41 21.16 -3.22
N VAL A 322 -13.90 21.71 -2.13
CA VAL A 322 -13.86 21.04 -0.82
C VAL A 322 -14.56 21.90 0.20
N SER A 323 -15.62 21.39 0.79
CA SER A 323 -16.35 22.08 1.83
C SER A 323 -15.76 21.83 3.22
N ASP A 324 -15.75 22.86 4.04
CA ASP A 324 -15.42 22.84 5.46
C ASP A 324 -16.65 23.24 6.26
N SER A 325 -17.25 22.26 6.93
CA SER A 325 -18.48 22.48 7.69
C SER A 325 -18.27 23.37 8.92
N PHE A 326 -17.10 23.33 9.54
CA PHE A 326 -16.79 24.17 10.69
C PHE A 326 -16.46 25.63 10.31
N ASN A 327 -15.62 25.82 9.29
CA ASN A 327 -15.25 27.15 8.81
C ASN A 327 -16.32 27.77 7.91
N HIS A 328 -17.36 27.02 7.58
CA HIS A 328 -18.49 27.47 6.76
C HIS A 328 -18.04 28.07 5.43
N ASN A 329 -17.12 27.38 4.77
CA ASN A 329 -16.56 27.81 3.49
C ASN A 329 -16.30 26.63 2.53
N ILE A 330 -16.02 26.97 1.29
CA ILE A 330 -15.65 25.99 0.26
C ILE A 330 -14.35 26.47 -0.39
N THR A 331 -13.32 25.64 -0.32
CA THR A 331 -12.04 25.90 -0.97
C THR A 331 -12.05 25.36 -2.39
N VAL A 332 -11.65 26.21 -3.34
CA VAL A 332 -11.54 25.87 -4.75
C VAL A 332 -10.07 25.61 -5.08
N TYR A 333 -9.76 24.41 -5.59
CA TYR A 333 -8.43 24.03 -6.04
C TYR A 333 -8.38 23.95 -7.57
N GLU A 334 -7.27 24.40 -8.14
CA GLU A 334 -6.98 24.27 -9.57
C GLU A 334 -5.65 23.53 -9.79
N LYS A 335 -5.57 22.76 -10.90
CA LYS A 335 -4.34 22.07 -11.28
C LYS A 335 -3.23 23.09 -11.56
N THR A 336 -2.05 22.89 -11.00
CA THR A 336 -0.84 23.66 -11.35
C THR A 336 -0.32 23.23 -12.73
N ASP A 337 0.63 23.99 -13.31
CA ASP A 337 1.28 23.57 -14.57
C ASP A 337 2.03 22.26 -14.38
N PHE A 338 2.72 22.10 -13.25
CA PHE A 338 3.35 20.84 -12.88
C PHE A 338 2.30 19.73 -12.73
N GLY A 339 1.18 19.98 -12.06
CA GLY A 339 0.10 19.00 -11.89
C GLY A 339 -0.50 18.56 -13.21
N ARG A 340 -0.66 19.47 -14.18
CA ARG A 340 -1.11 19.12 -15.54
C ARG A 340 -0.12 18.20 -16.25
N LEU A 341 1.19 18.50 -16.21
CA LEU A 341 2.22 17.65 -16.80
C LEU A 341 2.24 16.26 -16.14
N TYR A 342 2.22 16.22 -14.83
CA TYR A 342 2.31 15.01 -14.02
C TYR A 342 1.12 14.06 -14.25
N LEU A 343 -0.11 14.58 -14.17
CA LEU A 343 -1.31 13.77 -14.38
C LEU A 343 -1.47 13.35 -15.85
N THR A 344 -1.04 14.20 -16.82
CA THR A 344 -1.05 13.80 -18.23
C THR A 344 -0.08 12.67 -18.50
N ALA A 345 1.13 12.73 -17.93
CA ALA A 345 2.10 11.64 -18.05
C ALA A 345 1.55 10.33 -17.49
N GLN A 346 0.94 10.38 -16.31
CA GLN A 346 0.33 9.19 -15.69
C GLN A 346 -0.87 8.68 -16.46
N LYS A 347 -1.70 9.54 -17.03
CA LYS A 347 -2.82 9.14 -17.90
C LYS A 347 -2.34 8.25 -19.05
N TYR A 348 -1.31 8.68 -19.78
CA TYR A 348 -0.72 7.87 -20.86
C TYR A 348 -0.10 6.58 -20.33
N THR A 349 0.57 6.62 -19.18
CA THR A 349 1.11 5.43 -18.52
C THR A 349 0.02 4.43 -18.17
N ASN A 350 -1.11 4.89 -17.62
CA ASN A 350 -2.26 4.04 -17.29
C ASN A 350 -2.89 3.38 -18.53
N GLN A 351 -2.79 4.06 -19.69
CA GLN A 351 -3.22 3.53 -20.99
C GLN A 351 -2.17 2.63 -21.65
N SER A 352 -1.02 2.41 -20.99
CA SER A 352 0.15 1.70 -21.53
C SER A 352 0.74 2.35 -22.80
N ASP A 353 0.44 3.62 -23.04
CA ASP A 353 1.04 4.43 -24.11
C ASP A 353 2.31 5.13 -23.59
N TYR A 354 3.34 4.34 -23.44
CA TYR A 354 4.62 4.81 -22.89
C TYR A 354 5.34 5.80 -23.80
N THR A 355 5.11 5.70 -25.11
CA THR A 355 5.70 6.62 -26.09
C THR A 355 5.17 8.03 -25.90
N SER A 356 3.86 8.18 -25.75
CA SER A 356 3.23 9.48 -25.47
C SER A 356 3.51 9.96 -24.05
N ALA A 357 3.68 9.07 -23.08
CA ALA A 357 3.98 9.41 -21.69
C ALA A 357 5.40 10.00 -21.52
N LYS A 358 6.39 9.47 -22.25
CA LYS A 358 7.81 9.78 -22.10
C LYS A 358 8.14 11.28 -22.07
N PRO A 359 7.73 12.11 -23.07
CA PRO A 359 8.07 13.53 -23.09
C PRO A 359 7.47 14.32 -21.92
N TYR A 360 6.35 13.88 -21.35
CA TYR A 360 5.76 14.49 -20.16
C TYR A 360 6.55 14.09 -18.91
N TRP A 361 6.94 12.81 -18.77
CA TRP A 361 7.78 12.35 -17.67
C TRP A 361 9.17 13.00 -17.67
N GLU A 362 9.76 13.24 -18.83
CA GLU A 362 11.02 13.99 -18.94
C GLU A 362 10.88 15.42 -18.41
N LYS A 363 9.75 16.11 -18.74
CA LYS A 363 9.48 17.44 -18.21
C LYS A 363 9.24 17.42 -16.70
N VAL A 364 8.50 16.43 -16.18
CA VAL A 364 8.30 16.25 -14.74
C VAL A 364 9.64 16.05 -14.04
N LEU A 365 10.52 15.20 -14.56
CA LEU A 365 11.82 14.91 -13.97
C LEU A 365 12.78 16.12 -14.03
N ASN A 366 12.65 16.99 -15.03
CA ASN A 366 13.39 18.25 -15.11
C ASN A 366 12.99 19.24 -14.01
N GLU A 367 11.71 19.20 -13.58
CA GLU A 367 11.21 20.05 -12.51
C GLU A 367 11.36 19.43 -11.12
N ASP A 368 11.29 18.10 -11.02
CA ASP A 368 11.40 17.31 -9.81
C ASP A 368 12.25 16.07 -10.06
N SER A 369 13.57 16.21 -9.94
CA SER A 369 14.57 15.20 -10.31
C SER A 369 14.50 13.91 -9.47
N MET A 370 13.79 13.92 -8.35
CA MET A 370 13.62 12.76 -7.48
C MET A 370 12.20 12.18 -7.54
N ASN A 371 11.41 12.58 -8.51
CA ASN A 371 10.05 12.10 -8.67
C ASN A 371 10.02 10.62 -9.04
N LEU A 372 9.56 9.78 -8.12
CA LEU A 372 9.57 8.32 -8.29
C LEU A 372 8.67 7.86 -9.44
N CYS A 373 7.48 8.48 -9.61
CA CYS A 373 6.59 8.12 -10.71
C CYS A 373 7.18 8.47 -12.07
N ALA A 374 7.90 9.59 -12.16
CA ALA A 374 8.61 9.96 -13.40
C ALA A 374 9.74 8.98 -13.72
N LEU A 375 10.49 8.57 -12.70
CA LEU A 375 11.55 7.56 -12.87
C LEU A 375 10.96 6.19 -13.28
N GLU A 376 9.89 5.74 -12.64
CA GLU A 376 9.17 4.50 -13.00
C GLU A 376 8.58 4.60 -14.42
N GLY A 377 7.95 5.73 -14.76
CA GLY A 377 7.36 5.98 -16.07
C GLY A 377 8.41 5.98 -17.20
N LEU A 378 9.56 6.64 -16.99
CA LEU A 378 10.68 6.65 -17.93
C LEU A 378 11.37 5.27 -18.01
N GLY A 379 11.45 4.56 -16.90
CA GLY A 379 11.94 3.19 -16.86
C GLY A 379 11.10 2.27 -17.74
N ASN A 380 9.78 2.32 -17.61
CA ASN A 380 8.86 1.57 -18.46
C ASN A 380 8.96 2.01 -19.93
N ALA A 381 8.96 3.31 -20.20
CA ALA A 381 9.05 3.81 -21.57
C ALA A 381 10.33 3.32 -22.28
N THR A 382 11.48 3.42 -21.62
CA THR A 382 12.76 2.96 -22.18
C THR A 382 12.83 1.44 -22.30
N TYR A 383 12.17 0.69 -21.40
CA TYR A 383 12.07 -0.76 -21.53
C TYR A 383 11.31 -1.17 -22.81
N TYR A 384 10.17 -0.54 -23.09
CA TYR A 384 9.39 -0.84 -24.30
C TYR A 384 10.05 -0.30 -25.59
N GLU A 385 11.00 0.65 -25.49
CA GLU A 385 11.88 1.05 -26.59
C GLU A 385 13.06 0.08 -26.80
N ASN A 386 13.16 -1.01 -26.02
CA ASN A 386 14.27 -1.97 -25.98
C ASN A 386 15.61 -1.37 -25.50
N ASP A 387 15.61 -0.18 -24.90
CA ASP A 387 16.78 0.35 -24.19
C ASP A 387 16.82 -0.14 -22.75
N TYR A 388 17.09 -1.44 -22.60
CA TYR A 388 17.07 -2.12 -21.31
C TYR A 388 18.10 -1.58 -20.32
N LYS A 389 19.21 -1.06 -20.80
CA LYS A 389 20.25 -0.49 -19.92
C LYS A 389 19.80 0.81 -19.28
N THR A 390 19.14 1.68 -20.05
CA THR A 390 18.57 2.92 -19.54
C THR A 390 17.38 2.60 -18.61
N ALA A 391 16.54 1.63 -18.99
CA ALA A 391 15.45 1.15 -18.14
C ALA A 391 15.95 0.66 -16.77
N MET A 392 17.02 -0.15 -16.73
CA MET A 392 17.67 -0.56 -15.47
C MET A 392 18.15 0.63 -14.63
N ARG A 393 18.70 1.66 -15.25
CA ARG A 393 19.17 2.84 -14.53
C ARG A 393 18.01 3.59 -13.87
N TYR A 394 16.92 3.82 -14.59
CA TYR A 394 15.73 4.47 -14.04
C TYR A 394 15.06 3.62 -12.97
N ALA A 395 14.88 2.32 -13.22
CA ALA A 395 14.32 1.38 -12.25
C ALA A 395 15.13 1.32 -10.94
N LYS A 396 16.45 1.35 -11.03
CA LYS A 396 17.33 1.42 -9.86
C LYS A 396 17.16 2.72 -9.07
N GLN A 397 17.04 3.86 -9.75
CA GLN A 397 16.81 5.16 -9.11
C GLN A 397 15.43 5.23 -8.45
N ALA A 398 14.41 4.62 -9.06
CA ALA A 398 13.07 4.51 -8.51
C ALA A 398 12.95 3.49 -7.37
N GLY A 399 13.92 2.57 -7.23
CA GLY A 399 13.82 1.42 -6.34
C GLY A 399 12.86 0.34 -6.86
N ASP A 400 12.49 0.36 -8.15
CA ASP A 400 11.63 -0.64 -8.79
C ASP A 400 12.44 -1.90 -9.09
N THR A 401 12.36 -2.86 -8.16
CA THR A 401 13.08 -4.13 -8.26
C THR A 401 12.53 -5.04 -9.35
N ALA A 402 11.23 -4.94 -9.66
CA ALA A 402 10.56 -5.76 -10.67
C ALA A 402 11.01 -5.35 -12.08
N LEU A 403 10.88 -4.07 -12.42
CA LEU A 403 11.31 -3.54 -13.71
C LEU A 403 12.81 -3.74 -13.92
N TYR A 404 13.62 -3.47 -12.87
CA TYR A 404 15.07 -3.69 -12.95
C TYR A 404 15.41 -5.14 -13.30
N SER A 405 14.76 -6.11 -12.63
CA SER A 405 15.01 -7.53 -12.85
C SER A 405 14.58 -7.98 -14.25
N THR A 406 13.43 -7.50 -14.72
CA THR A 406 12.94 -7.80 -16.06
C THR A 406 13.88 -7.23 -17.14
N ALA A 407 14.32 -5.99 -16.99
CA ALA A 407 15.28 -5.38 -17.91
C ALA A 407 16.66 -6.07 -17.85
N LEU A 408 17.11 -6.47 -16.67
CA LEU A 408 18.36 -7.23 -16.50
C LEU A 408 18.29 -8.59 -17.22
N SER A 409 17.15 -9.30 -17.11
CA SER A 409 16.96 -10.57 -17.81
C SER A 409 17.09 -10.41 -19.33
N GLN A 410 16.54 -9.35 -19.90
CA GLN A 410 16.68 -9.05 -21.33
C GLN A 410 18.14 -8.75 -21.73
N VAL A 411 18.84 -7.94 -20.94
CA VAL A 411 20.29 -7.68 -21.18
C VAL A 411 21.10 -8.98 -21.10
N GLN A 412 20.77 -9.86 -20.16
CA GLN A 412 21.43 -11.15 -20.02
C GLN A 412 21.12 -12.08 -21.18
N GLU A 413 19.88 -12.14 -21.61
CA GLU A 413 19.44 -12.96 -22.76
C GLU A 413 20.18 -12.53 -24.04
N GLU A 414 20.25 -11.20 -24.31
CA GLU A 414 21.03 -10.68 -25.43
C GLU A 414 22.51 -11.04 -25.32
N PHE A 415 23.09 -10.91 -24.11
CA PHE A 415 24.50 -11.22 -23.88
C PHE A 415 24.79 -12.71 -24.08
N TYR A 416 23.98 -13.58 -23.49
CA TYR A 416 24.15 -15.03 -23.63
C TYR A 416 23.89 -15.48 -25.06
N GLY A 417 22.84 -14.99 -25.71
CA GLY A 417 22.54 -15.33 -27.10
C GLY A 417 23.70 -14.97 -28.04
N ARG A 418 24.30 -13.78 -27.87
CA ARG A 418 25.45 -13.31 -28.68
C ARG A 418 26.74 -14.10 -28.41
N ASN A 419 26.95 -14.54 -27.16
CA ASN A 419 28.22 -15.09 -26.71
C ASN A 419 28.16 -16.61 -26.43
N PHE A 420 27.04 -17.27 -26.65
CA PHE A 420 26.81 -18.68 -26.31
C PHE A 420 27.90 -19.62 -26.88
N ALA A 421 28.29 -19.39 -28.12
CA ALA A 421 29.22 -20.26 -28.84
C ALA A 421 30.58 -20.44 -28.15
N TRP A 422 31.03 -19.46 -27.36
CA TRP A 422 32.29 -19.53 -26.63
C TRP A 422 32.10 -19.66 -25.12
N LEU A 423 31.03 -19.10 -24.55
CA LEU A 423 30.73 -19.19 -23.12
C LEU A 423 30.45 -20.62 -22.67
N PHE A 424 29.66 -21.36 -23.45
CA PHE A 424 29.29 -22.73 -23.11
C PHE A 424 30.49 -23.67 -23.05
N PRO A 425 31.39 -23.73 -24.06
CA PRO A 425 32.62 -24.52 -23.97
C PRO A 425 33.53 -24.09 -22.81
N LEU A 426 33.63 -22.77 -22.52
CA LEU A 426 34.43 -22.27 -21.42
C LEU A 426 33.87 -22.72 -20.06
N ALA A 427 32.54 -22.66 -19.89
CA ALA A 427 31.88 -23.13 -18.66
C ALA A 427 32.11 -24.65 -18.45
N VAL A 428 31.96 -25.45 -19.51
CA VAL A 428 32.22 -26.90 -19.46
C VAL A 428 33.68 -27.19 -19.14
N ALA A 429 34.63 -26.46 -19.75
CA ALA A 429 36.05 -26.59 -19.46
C ALA A 429 36.38 -26.17 -18.00
N GLY A 430 35.74 -25.12 -17.50
CA GLY A 430 35.89 -24.67 -16.11
C GLY A 430 35.41 -25.70 -15.10
N VAL A 431 34.21 -26.25 -15.31
CA VAL A 431 33.65 -27.30 -14.43
C VAL A 431 34.50 -28.56 -14.47
N THR A 432 34.88 -29.00 -15.67
CA THR A 432 35.77 -30.20 -15.82
C THR A 432 37.13 -29.97 -15.19
N GLY A 433 37.74 -28.80 -15.38
CA GLY A 433 38.98 -28.41 -14.75
C GLY A 433 38.89 -28.44 -13.20
N LEU A 434 37.82 -27.89 -12.65
CA LEU A 434 37.56 -27.88 -11.21
C LEU A 434 37.40 -29.30 -10.64
N VAL A 435 36.64 -30.16 -11.33
CA VAL A 435 36.51 -31.60 -10.97
C VAL A 435 37.87 -32.32 -11.01
N ILE A 436 38.68 -32.08 -12.05
CA ILE A 436 40.01 -32.66 -12.16
C ILE A 436 40.92 -32.17 -11.03
N ILE A 437 40.92 -30.88 -10.70
CA ILE A 437 41.69 -30.31 -9.58
C ILE A 437 41.27 -30.95 -8.24
N ILE A 438 39.97 -31.11 -8.01
CA ILE A 438 39.46 -31.77 -6.81
C ILE A 438 39.95 -33.24 -6.75
N LEU A 439 39.80 -33.98 -7.84
CA LEU A 439 40.24 -35.37 -7.90
C LEU A 439 41.74 -35.54 -7.70
N ILE A 440 42.55 -34.65 -8.30
CA ILE A 440 44.03 -34.65 -8.10
C ILE A 440 44.37 -34.26 -6.67
N SER A 441 43.71 -33.28 -6.08
CA SER A 441 43.92 -32.82 -4.71
C SER A 441 43.59 -33.92 -3.69
N VAL A 442 42.52 -34.64 -3.92
CA VAL A 442 42.14 -35.82 -3.09
C VAL A 442 43.15 -36.96 -3.24
N LYS A 443 43.55 -37.27 -4.49
CA LYS A 443 44.45 -38.40 -4.77
C LYS A 443 45.89 -38.15 -4.33
N LYS A 444 46.38 -36.91 -4.47
CA LYS A 444 47.79 -36.55 -4.13
C LYS A 444 47.98 -35.98 -2.73
N LYS A 445 46.94 -35.82 -1.88
CA LYS A 445 47.01 -35.19 -0.57
C LYS A 445 47.76 -33.83 -0.61
N ILE A 446 47.58 -33.04 -1.69
CA ILE A 446 48.39 -31.85 -1.98
C ILE A 446 48.16 -30.72 -0.98
N VAL A 447 46.97 -30.65 -0.37
CA VAL A 447 46.67 -29.63 0.65
C VAL A 447 47.04 -30.21 2.04
N ARG A 448 48.34 -30.27 2.35
CA ARG A 448 48.78 -30.49 3.71
C ARG A 448 48.85 -29.14 4.43
N ILE A 449 47.76 -28.75 5.12
CA ILE A 449 47.83 -27.62 6.05
C ILE A 449 48.77 -28.00 7.18
N LYS A 450 50.02 -27.42 7.19
CA LYS A 450 51.05 -27.70 8.18
C LYS A 450 50.60 -27.35 9.61
N ASN A 451 49.73 -26.34 9.74
CA ASN A 451 49.22 -25.93 11.05
C ASN A 451 48.01 -26.82 11.42
N VAL A 452 48.20 -27.69 12.40
CA VAL A 452 47.21 -28.66 12.89
C VAL A 452 45.93 -27.99 13.36
N LYS A 453 45.99 -26.79 13.96
CA LYS A 453 44.82 -26.06 14.45
C LYS A 453 43.99 -25.52 13.30
N LEU A 454 44.61 -25.02 12.23
CA LEU A 454 43.93 -24.57 11.01
C LEU A 454 43.37 -25.76 10.22
N HIS A 455 44.10 -26.89 10.21
CA HIS A 455 43.61 -28.12 9.61
C HIS A 455 42.31 -28.60 10.26
N ASN A 456 42.24 -28.60 11.59
CA ASN A 456 41.06 -29.01 12.34
C ASN A 456 39.87 -28.04 12.12
N CYS A 457 40.11 -26.75 11.92
CA CYS A 457 39.08 -25.81 11.58
C CYS A 457 38.43 -26.15 10.22
N VAL A 458 39.24 -26.39 9.19
CA VAL A 458 38.74 -26.73 7.85
C VAL A 458 38.08 -28.13 7.85
N THR A 459 38.65 -29.08 8.54
CA THR A 459 38.11 -30.45 8.61
C THR A 459 36.84 -30.54 9.46
N ALA A 460 36.59 -29.62 10.38
CA ALA A 460 35.36 -29.56 11.17
C ALA A 460 34.10 -29.48 10.30
N MET A 461 34.22 -28.90 9.12
CA MET A 461 33.11 -28.79 8.15
C MET A 461 32.74 -30.13 7.50
N PHE A 462 33.73 -31.00 7.25
CA PHE A 462 33.56 -32.27 6.55
C PHE A 462 33.57 -33.49 7.48
N HIS A 463 34.34 -33.43 8.58
CA HIS A 463 34.51 -34.48 9.58
C HIS A 463 34.39 -33.92 11.01
N PRO A 464 33.19 -33.39 11.39
CA PRO A 464 33.04 -32.66 12.64
C PRO A 464 33.39 -33.50 13.88
N PHE A 465 32.96 -34.75 13.97
CA PHE A 465 33.23 -35.61 15.09
C PHE A 465 34.75 -35.73 15.37
N LYS A 466 35.54 -36.04 14.33
CA LYS A 466 36.96 -36.18 14.46
C LYS A 466 37.65 -34.89 14.89
N SER A 467 37.27 -33.77 14.23
CA SER A 467 37.88 -32.46 14.50
C SER A 467 37.56 -31.98 15.92
N PHE A 468 36.35 -32.12 16.38
CA PHE A 468 35.98 -31.69 17.73
C PHE A 468 36.48 -32.63 18.81
N TYR A 469 36.63 -33.93 18.52
CA TYR A 469 37.34 -34.88 19.39
C TYR A 469 38.78 -34.46 19.59
N ASP A 470 39.51 -34.12 18.52
CA ASP A 470 40.89 -33.67 18.57
C ASP A 470 41.04 -32.33 19.31
N ILE A 471 40.03 -31.44 19.21
CA ILE A 471 39.96 -30.17 19.97
C ILE A 471 39.86 -30.46 21.47
N LYS A 472 38.98 -31.36 21.91
CA LYS A 472 38.73 -31.67 23.30
C LYS A 472 39.86 -32.49 23.93
N TYR A 473 40.18 -33.61 23.32
CA TYR A 473 41.09 -34.62 23.95
C TYR A 473 42.55 -34.45 23.59
N ARG A 474 42.85 -33.81 22.45
CA ARG A 474 44.25 -33.55 22.02
C ARG A 474 44.64 -32.08 22.13
N ASN A 475 43.75 -31.21 22.63
CA ASN A 475 44.00 -29.78 22.83
C ASN A 475 44.41 -29.03 21.54
N GLN A 476 43.89 -29.49 20.38
CA GLN A 476 44.26 -28.97 19.06
C GLN A 476 43.32 -27.84 18.61
N GLY A 477 42.52 -27.25 19.49
CA GLY A 477 41.72 -26.04 19.23
C GLY A 477 42.54 -24.77 19.41
N SER A 478 42.08 -23.68 18.79
CA SER A 478 42.71 -22.37 18.92
C SER A 478 41.67 -21.28 19.19
N VAL A 479 41.75 -20.64 20.36
CA VAL A 479 40.90 -19.51 20.72
C VAL A 479 41.21 -18.31 19.84
N THR A 480 42.47 -18.07 19.48
CA THR A 480 42.82 -16.97 18.56
C THR A 480 42.21 -17.13 17.17
N LEU A 481 42.18 -18.39 16.67
CA LEU A 481 41.50 -18.67 15.40
C LEU A 481 39.96 -18.52 15.52
N ALA A 482 39.40 -18.91 16.68
CA ALA A 482 37.97 -18.71 16.93
C ALA A 482 37.57 -17.22 16.95
N VAL A 483 38.37 -16.37 17.60
CA VAL A 483 38.19 -14.91 17.59
C VAL A 483 38.32 -14.36 16.16
N ALA A 484 39.33 -14.81 15.41
CA ALA A 484 39.52 -14.40 14.02
C ALA A 484 38.31 -14.79 13.11
N LEU A 485 37.76 -16.00 13.31
CA LEU A 485 36.57 -16.46 12.59
C LEU A 485 35.31 -15.68 12.99
N THR A 486 35.16 -15.34 14.27
CA THR A 486 34.04 -14.47 14.71
C THR A 486 34.14 -13.10 14.08
N ALA A 487 35.34 -12.51 14.04
CA ALA A 487 35.55 -11.24 13.33
C ALA A 487 35.28 -11.35 11.81
N LEU A 488 35.76 -12.45 11.19
CA LEU A 488 35.52 -12.71 9.77
C LEU A 488 34.03 -12.94 9.48
N TYR A 489 33.31 -13.61 10.36
CA TYR A 489 31.85 -13.77 10.24
C TYR A 489 31.16 -12.42 10.27
N PHE A 490 31.47 -11.55 11.23
CA PHE A 490 30.95 -10.19 11.25
C PHE A 490 31.29 -9.42 9.96
N LEU A 491 32.55 -9.43 9.54
CA LEU A 491 32.98 -8.73 8.33
C LEU A 491 32.28 -9.26 7.07
N SER A 492 32.12 -10.59 6.96
CA SER A 492 31.40 -11.20 5.84
C SER A 492 29.90 -10.86 5.85
N ALA A 493 29.28 -10.80 7.04
CA ALA A 493 27.89 -10.39 7.20
C ALA A 493 27.69 -8.91 6.84
N ALA A 494 28.56 -8.02 7.33
CA ALA A 494 28.56 -6.61 6.98
C ALA A 494 28.80 -6.40 5.47
N PHE A 495 29.72 -7.14 4.87
CA PHE A 495 29.96 -7.14 3.43
C PHE A 495 28.69 -7.57 2.66
N CYS A 496 28.04 -8.64 3.10
CA CYS A 496 26.81 -9.10 2.49
C CYS A 496 25.67 -8.04 2.61
N THR A 497 25.53 -7.43 3.78
CA THR A 497 24.49 -6.41 4.03
C THR A 497 24.70 -5.15 3.19
N ILE A 498 25.94 -4.65 3.09
CA ILE A 498 26.26 -3.38 2.43
C ILE A 498 26.43 -3.54 0.91
N CYS A 499 27.08 -4.64 0.50
CA CYS A 499 27.52 -4.82 -0.89
C CYS A 499 26.62 -5.72 -1.73
N SER A 500 25.55 -6.32 -1.17
CA SER A 500 24.56 -7.03 -2.00
C SER A 500 23.76 -6.06 -2.87
N ASP A 501 23.26 -6.57 -3.99
CA ASP A 501 22.40 -5.77 -4.86
C ASP A 501 21.15 -5.31 -4.10
N PHE A 502 20.65 -4.10 -4.39
CA PHE A 502 19.52 -3.46 -3.70
C PHE A 502 18.24 -4.30 -3.71
N ARG A 503 18.10 -5.24 -4.64
CA ARG A 503 16.97 -6.17 -4.74
C ARG A 503 16.95 -7.24 -3.65
N TYR A 504 18.10 -7.55 -3.06
CA TYR A 504 18.31 -8.64 -2.10
C TYR A 504 18.68 -8.14 -0.70
N THR A 505 18.83 -6.84 -0.51
CA THR A 505 19.13 -6.23 0.77
C THR A 505 18.03 -5.25 1.17
N SER A 506 17.68 -5.25 2.44
CA SER A 506 16.82 -4.24 3.07
C SER A 506 17.63 -3.16 3.76
N PHE A 507 18.96 -3.09 3.48
CA PHE A 507 19.83 -2.13 4.13
C PHE A 507 19.41 -0.68 3.79
N ASP A 508 19.07 0.06 4.84
CA ASP A 508 18.79 1.49 4.77
C ASP A 508 19.87 2.24 5.55
N ALA A 509 20.71 2.97 4.83
CA ALA A 509 21.82 3.72 5.45
C ALA A 509 21.36 4.77 6.48
N SER A 510 20.10 5.18 6.46
CA SER A 510 19.52 6.12 7.43
C SER A 510 19.11 5.44 8.74
N ASN A 511 18.72 4.18 8.69
CA ASN A 511 18.17 3.44 9.82
C ASN A 511 19.07 2.30 10.30
N ASP A 512 19.87 1.71 9.41
CA ASP A 512 20.71 0.56 9.74
C ASP A 512 22.09 0.99 10.25
N ASN A 513 22.45 0.49 11.43
CA ASN A 513 23.73 0.79 12.07
C ASN A 513 24.63 -0.45 12.10
N VAL A 514 25.72 -0.42 11.32
CA VAL A 514 26.71 -1.51 11.25
C VAL A 514 27.37 -1.76 12.62
N ALA A 515 27.53 -0.72 13.45
CA ALA A 515 28.05 -0.90 14.81
C ALA A 515 27.07 -1.68 15.68
N PHE A 516 25.78 -1.51 15.50
CA PHE A 516 24.76 -2.31 16.17
C PHE A 516 24.79 -3.77 15.70
N GLN A 517 25.01 -4.02 14.42
CA GLN A 517 25.23 -5.38 13.88
C GLN A 517 26.44 -6.06 14.51
N LEU A 518 27.53 -5.32 14.77
CA LEU A 518 28.70 -5.85 15.50
C LEU A 518 28.31 -6.28 16.92
N VAL A 519 27.60 -5.41 17.64
CA VAL A 519 27.15 -5.70 19.02
C VAL A 519 26.22 -6.91 19.04
N GLN A 520 25.29 -7.03 18.10
CA GLN A 520 24.41 -8.19 17.96
C GLN A 520 25.21 -9.47 17.68
N THR A 521 26.16 -9.45 16.73
CA THR A 521 26.96 -10.63 16.38
C THR A 521 27.78 -11.14 17.57
N ILE A 522 28.48 -10.23 18.24
CA ILE A 522 29.27 -10.59 19.44
C ILE A 522 28.35 -11.04 20.58
N GLY A 523 27.26 -10.31 20.81
CA GLY A 523 26.30 -10.60 21.87
C GLY A 523 25.66 -11.98 21.71
N ILE A 524 25.20 -12.33 20.51
CA ILE A 524 24.59 -13.64 20.22
C ILE A 524 25.60 -14.76 20.44
N ILE A 525 26.82 -14.63 19.91
CA ILE A 525 27.87 -15.65 20.08
C ILE A 525 28.25 -15.78 21.55
N ALA A 526 28.38 -14.68 22.29
CA ALA A 526 28.70 -14.69 23.70
C ALA A 526 27.61 -15.34 24.55
N LEU A 527 26.34 -14.90 24.35
CA LEU A 527 25.17 -15.46 25.04
C LEU A 527 25.00 -16.95 24.75
N TRP A 528 25.16 -17.35 23.48
CA TRP A 528 25.10 -18.75 23.07
C TRP A 528 26.21 -19.57 23.77
N THR A 529 27.46 -19.06 23.78
CA THR A 529 28.60 -19.74 24.39
C THR A 529 28.40 -19.92 25.90
N VAL A 530 28.01 -18.83 26.59
CA VAL A 530 27.80 -18.86 28.05
C VAL A 530 26.59 -19.71 28.41
N GLY A 531 25.48 -19.57 27.67
CA GLY A 531 24.26 -20.35 27.90
C GLY A 531 24.49 -21.85 27.74
N ASN A 532 25.14 -22.30 26.65
CA ASN A 532 25.45 -23.72 26.43
C ASN A 532 26.42 -24.26 27.47
N TRP A 533 27.49 -23.51 27.79
CA TRP A 533 28.42 -23.91 28.85
C TRP A 533 27.71 -23.99 30.20
N GLY A 534 26.89 -23.02 30.56
CA GLY A 534 26.13 -23.01 31.82
C GLY A 534 25.18 -24.20 31.94
N MET A 535 24.35 -24.44 30.90
CA MET A 535 23.43 -25.59 30.87
C MET A 535 24.18 -26.92 30.97
N SER A 536 25.28 -27.07 30.22
CA SER A 536 26.12 -28.27 30.29
C SER A 536 26.72 -28.47 31.68
N SER A 537 27.23 -27.41 32.31
CA SER A 537 27.79 -27.47 33.67
C SER A 537 26.75 -27.90 34.71
N LEU A 538 25.49 -27.45 34.58
CA LEU A 538 24.39 -27.84 35.47
C LEU A 538 23.99 -29.32 35.29
N THR A 539 24.14 -29.87 34.09
CA THR A 539 23.79 -31.26 33.77
C THR A 539 24.97 -32.24 33.92
N GLY A 540 26.06 -31.81 34.48
CA GLY A 540 27.27 -32.66 34.72
C GLY A 540 28.19 -32.82 33.52
N GLY A 541 28.04 -31.98 32.48
CA GLY A 541 28.90 -31.96 31.30
C GLY A 541 30.35 -31.53 31.64
N LYS A 542 31.33 -32.02 30.88
CA LYS A 542 32.76 -31.79 31.10
C LYS A 542 33.36 -30.75 30.13
N GLY A 543 32.53 -30.05 29.34
CA GLY A 543 32.98 -29.05 28.39
C GLY A 543 33.49 -27.78 29.06
N LYS A 544 34.60 -27.23 28.59
CA LYS A 544 35.13 -25.94 29.04
C LYS A 544 34.56 -24.82 28.18
N ILE A 545 34.32 -23.65 28.76
CA ILE A 545 33.78 -22.48 28.03
C ILE A 545 34.58 -22.14 26.77
N LYS A 546 35.93 -22.27 26.81
CA LYS A 546 36.79 -22.07 25.65
C LYS A 546 36.52 -23.06 24.51
N GLU A 547 36.15 -24.30 24.85
CA GLU A 547 35.84 -25.35 23.87
C GLU A 547 34.51 -25.09 23.20
N VAL A 548 33.49 -24.67 23.98
CA VAL A 548 32.19 -24.24 23.46
C VAL A 548 32.33 -23.05 22.49
N PHE A 549 33.15 -22.06 22.88
CA PHE A 549 33.45 -20.92 22.02
C PHE A 549 34.12 -21.32 20.69
N ILE A 550 35.12 -22.22 20.75
CA ILE A 550 35.80 -22.72 19.55
C ILE A 550 34.80 -23.46 18.63
N VAL A 551 33.94 -24.33 19.19
CA VAL A 551 32.92 -25.03 18.42
C VAL A 551 31.99 -24.05 17.75
N THR A 552 31.45 -23.08 18.50
CA THR A 552 30.53 -22.06 17.98
C THR A 552 31.19 -21.30 16.83
N ALA A 553 32.41 -20.80 17.01
CA ALA A 553 33.11 -20.04 15.98
C ALA A 553 33.45 -20.88 14.73
N TYR A 554 33.87 -22.15 14.90
CA TYR A 554 34.17 -23.02 13.75
C TYR A 554 32.90 -23.40 12.97
N SER A 555 31.75 -23.46 13.65
CA SER A 555 30.45 -23.74 13.01
C SER A 555 29.95 -22.60 12.13
N THR A 556 30.49 -21.38 12.25
CA THR A 556 30.08 -20.24 11.40
C THR A 556 30.71 -20.26 10.00
N VAL A 557 31.66 -21.13 9.72
CA VAL A 557 32.38 -21.20 8.42
C VAL A 557 31.42 -21.33 7.23
N PRO A 558 30.38 -22.18 7.24
CA PRO A 558 29.41 -22.23 6.15
C PRO A 558 28.68 -20.89 5.90
N LEU A 559 28.40 -20.13 6.96
CA LEU A 559 27.77 -18.82 6.86
C LEU A 559 28.71 -17.78 6.26
N ILE A 560 29.99 -17.81 6.63
CA ILE A 560 31.03 -16.94 6.05
C ILE A 560 31.14 -17.20 4.53
N LEU A 561 31.20 -18.46 4.13
CA LEU A 561 31.26 -18.85 2.71
C LEU A 561 30.02 -18.41 1.95
N PHE A 562 28.84 -18.61 2.54
CA PHE A 562 27.58 -18.14 1.96
C PHE A 562 27.63 -16.61 1.72
N ASN A 563 27.96 -15.82 2.72
CA ASN A 563 28.01 -14.37 2.61
C ASN A 563 28.96 -13.90 1.49
N ILE A 564 30.14 -14.51 1.38
CA ILE A 564 31.13 -14.17 0.34
C ILE A 564 30.65 -14.55 -1.06
N ILE A 565 29.92 -15.68 -1.21
CA ILE A 565 29.46 -16.17 -2.50
C ILE A 565 28.17 -15.45 -2.92
N SER A 566 27.23 -15.24 -1.98
CA SER A 566 25.93 -14.64 -2.29
C SER A 566 26.01 -13.17 -2.71
N THR A 567 26.98 -12.42 -2.18
CA THR A 567 27.14 -10.99 -2.50
C THR A 567 27.40 -10.74 -4.00
N PRO A 568 28.42 -11.31 -4.66
CA PRO A 568 28.58 -11.15 -6.10
C PRO A 568 27.44 -11.83 -6.89
N LEU A 569 26.90 -12.92 -6.40
CA LEU A 569 25.79 -13.63 -7.06
C LEU A 569 24.53 -12.77 -7.10
N SER A 570 24.26 -11.95 -6.09
CA SER A 570 23.11 -11.03 -6.04
C SER A 570 23.10 -10.00 -7.18
N HIS A 571 24.24 -9.62 -7.71
CA HIS A 571 24.37 -8.70 -8.83
C HIS A 571 24.14 -9.35 -10.21
N ILE A 572 24.25 -10.67 -10.26
CA ILE A 572 24.15 -11.42 -11.52
C ILE A 572 22.76 -12.04 -11.68
N LEU A 573 22.15 -12.51 -10.58
CA LEU A 573 20.86 -13.17 -10.64
C LEU A 573 19.71 -12.16 -10.83
N ALA A 574 18.79 -12.47 -11.75
CA ALA A 574 17.50 -11.79 -11.81
C ALA A 574 16.59 -12.25 -10.65
N SER A 575 15.57 -11.46 -10.29
CA SER A 575 14.70 -11.78 -9.13
C SER A 575 13.93 -13.09 -9.26
N GLU A 576 13.69 -13.56 -10.48
CA GLU A 576 13.11 -14.89 -10.72
C GLU A 576 13.99 -16.03 -10.18
N SER A 577 15.26 -15.74 -9.89
CA SER A 577 16.26 -16.67 -9.35
C SER A 577 16.43 -16.55 -7.83
N ASP A 578 15.55 -15.87 -7.10
CA ASP A 578 15.58 -15.73 -5.63
C ASP A 578 15.71 -17.08 -4.91
N PHE A 579 15.16 -18.13 -5.52
CA PHE A 579 15.29 -19.50 -5.02
C PHE A 579 16.75 -19.91 -4.83
N ALA A 580 17.65 -19.51 -5.72
CA ALA A 580 19.07 -19.91 -5.64
C ALA A 580 19.77 -19.31 -4.40
N ILE A 581 19.58 -18.01 -4.14
CA ILE A 581 20.16 -17.35 -2.95
C ILE A 581 19.50 -17.89 -1.67
N THR A 582 18.18 -18.06 -1.68
CA THR A 582 17.43 -18.59 -0.52
C THR A 582 17.82 -20.04 -0.23
N ALA A 583 17.98 -20.88 -1.26
CA ALA A 583 18.46 -22.26 -1.09
C ALA A 583 19.88 -22.32 -0.51
N LEU A 584 20.80 -21.52 -1.05
CA LEU A 584 22.18 -21.43 -0.53
C LEU A 584 22.19 -20.96 0.93
N ARG A 585 21.38 -19.98 1.29
CA ARG A 585 21.21 -19.47 2.66
C ARG A 585 20.70 -20.58 3.57
N THR A 586 19.65 -21.27 3.17
CA THR A 586 19.05 -22.37 3.94
C THR A 586 20.05 -23.51 4.16
N ILE A 587 20.77 -23.91 3.11
CA ILE A 587 21.81 -24.94 3.19
C ILE A 587 22.91 -24.52 4.16
N SER A 588 23.36 -23.26 4.11
CA SER A 588 24.42 -22.78 5.01
C SER A 588 24.00 -22.78 6.48
N TYR A 589 22.73 -22.43 6.78
CA TYR A 589 22.18 -22.51 8.13
C TYR A 589 22.06 -23.97 8.63
N ILE A 590 21.60 -24.88 7.77
CA ILE A 590 21.50 -26.31 8.10
C ILE A 590 22.90 -26.87 8.38
N LEU A 591 23.88 -26.59 7.53
CA LEU A 591 25.28 -27.04 7.75
C LEU A 591 25.88 -26.45 9.03
N CYS A 592 25.67 -25.16 9.28
CA CYS A 592 26.11 -24.54 10.54
C CYS A 592 25.48 -25.24 11.75
N GLY A 593 24.17 -25.49 11.71
CA GLY A 593 23.44 -26.19 12.76
C GLY A 593 23.96 -27.62 13.00
N ILE A 594 24.19 -28.40 11.94
CA ILE A 594 24.72 -29.77 12.02
C ILE A 594 26.11 -29.75 12.64
N VAL A 595 27.04 -28.92 12.15
CA VAL A 595 28.39 -28.81 12.66
C VAL A 595 28.40 -28.40 14.13
N MET A 596 27.55 -27.44 14.51
CA MET A 596 27.40 -26.97 15.88
C MET A 596 26.85 -28.05 16.81
N CYS A 597 25.77 -28.73 16.42
CA CYS A 597 25.19 -29.82 17.21
C CYS A 597 26.20 -30.96 17.46
N VAL A 598 26.85 -31.43 16.38
CA VAL A 598 27.86 -32.47 16.49
C VAL A 598 29.03 -32.01 17.36
N GLY A 599 29.46 -30.76 17.22
CA GLY A 599 30.52 -30.17 18.01
C GLY A 599 30.18 -30.13 19.49
N LEU A 600 29.01 -29.61 19.84
CA LEU A 600 28.54 -29.52 21.23
C LEU A 600 28.36 -30.91 21.85
N MET A 601 27.78 -31.88 21.13
CA MET A 601 27.65 -33.28 21.58
C MET A 601 29.03 -33.94 21.84
N THR A 602 30.05 -33.54 21.09
CA THR A 602 31.38 -34.11 21.24
C THR A 602 32.16 -33.53 22.44
N ILE A 603 31.89 -32.25 22.77
CA ILE A 603 32.61 -31.57 23.87
C ILE A 603 31.88 -31.63 25.21
N HIS A 604 30.60 -31.87 25.26
CA HIS A 604 29.86 -32.07 26.51
C HIS A 604 29.80 -33.53 26.91
#